data_8ef001094e1e185e20696945f8d7dd7a
#
_entry.id   8ef001094e1e185e20696945f8d7dd7a
#
_cell.length_a   1.000
_cell.length_b   1.000
_cell.length_c   1.000
_cell.angle_alpha   90.00
_cell.angle_beta   90.00
_cell.angle_gamma   90.00
#
_symmetry.space_group_name_H-M   'P 1'
#
loop_
_entity.id
_entity.type
_entity.pdbx_description
1 polymer ?
#
loop_
_entity_poly.entity_id
_entity_poly.type
_entity_poly.pdbx_seq_one_letter_code
_entity_poly.pdbx_strand_id
1 'polypeptide(L)'
;GMHNWPGRPVGSFAIREGRFFAATDSFEIAVEGVGGHAAKPQETVDPVLAASHVVLALQSVVSRNADPVSQVVLSVTAVESASKAFNVIPPRVTLRGTVRTLDAEDRDMAERRLKAVAEAT
;
A
#
# COMPACT_ATOMS: atom_id res chain seq x y z
N GLY A 1 -24.15 -9.69 -8.69
CA GLY A 1 -23.28 -9.63 -9.87
C GLY A 1 -22.69 -10.99 -10.18
N MET A 2 -22.11 -11.13 -11.35
CA MET A 2 -21.44 -12.35 -11.80
C MET A 2 -20.06 -11.97 -12.34
N HIS A 3 -19.01 -12.70 -11.90
CA HIS A 3 -17.64 -12.48 -12.35
C HIS A 3 -17.14 -13.69 -13.15
N ASN A 4 -16.35 -13.41 -14.18
CA ASN A 4 -15.55 -14.42 -14.83
C ASN A 4 -14.33 -14.74 -13.91
N TRP A 5 -14.07 -16.02 -13.67
CA TRP A 5 -13.01 -16.46 -12.76
C TRP A 5 -12.02 -17.36 -13.47
N PRO A 6 -10.81 -16.87 -13.77
CA PRO A 6 -9.76 -17.69 -14.38
C PRO A 6 -9.42 -18.90 -13.51
N GLY A 7 -9.11 -20.04 -14.17
CA GLY A 7 -8.76 -21.29 -13.50
C GLY A 7 -9.94 -22.17 -13.11
N ARG A 8 -11.20 -21.76 -13.41
CA ARG A 8 -12.38 -22.62 -13.28
C ARG A 8 -12.75 -23.22 -14.63
N PRO A 9 -13.27 -24.47 -14.67
CA PRO A 9 -13.76 -25.08 -15.90
C PRO A 9 -14.89 -24.24 -16.53
N VAL A 10 -14.89 -24.15 -17.85
CA VAL A 10 -15.97 -23.49 -18.61
C VAL A 10 -17.30 -24.17 -18.31
N GLY A 11 -18.37 -23.37 -18.11
CA GLY A 11 -19.71 -23.89 -17.77
C GLY A 11 -19.91 -24.22 -16.29
N SER A 12 -18.88 -24.04 -15.42
CA SER A 12 -19.02 -24.21 -13.97
C SER A 12 -19.36 -22.88 -13.29
N PHE A 13 -20.12 -22.97 -12.19
CA PHE A 13 -20.44 -21.86 -11.31
C PHE A 13 -19.92 -22.17 -9.90
N ALA A 14 -19.43 -21.12 -9.21
CA ALA A 14 -19.06 -21.20 -7.82
C ALA A 14 -19.91 -20.23 -7.01
N ILE A 15 -20.45 -20.70 -5.88
CA ILE A 15 -21.25 -19.94 -4.94
C ILE A 15 -20.89 -20.38 -3.53
N ARG A 16 -20.92 -19.46 -2.58
CA ARG A 16 -20.78 -19.74 -1.14
C ARG A 16 -21.72 -18.84 -0.34
N GLU A 17 -22.08 -19.28 0.85
CA GLU A 17 -22.74 -18.42 1.81
C GLU A 17 -21.82 -17.32 2.33
N GLY A 18 -22.40 -16.18 2.68
CA GLY A 18 -21.70 -15.04 3.23
C GLY A 18 -20.92 -14.21 2.21
N ARG A 19 -19.86 -13.58 2.65
CA ARG A 19 -19.07 -12.66 1.84
C ARG A 19 -18.24 -13.41 0.81
N PHE A 20 -18.45 -13.10 -0.44
CA PHE A 20 -17.81 -13.80 -1.58
C PHE A 20 -16.67 -12.99 -2.21
N PHE A 21 -16.86 -11.68 -2.30
CA PHE A 21 -15.85 -10.76 -2.84
C PHE A 21 -15.37 -9.80 -1.76
N ALA A 22 -14.08 -9.53 -1.78
CA ALA A 22 -13.48 -8.53 -0.93
C ALA A 22 -13.87 -7.12 -1.36
N ALA A 23 -14.00 -6.21 -0.39
CA ALA A 23 -13.98 -4.78 -0.66
C ALA A 23 -12.64 -4.38 -1.27
N THR A 24 -12.65 -3.31 -2.06
CA THR A 24 -11.48 -2.79 -2.75
C THR A 24 -11.31 -1.34 -2.36
N ASP A 25 -10.20 -1.02 -1.73
CA ASP A 25 -9.78 0.35 -1.45
C ASP A 25 -8.43 0.61 -2.11
N SER A 26 -8.22 1.86 -2.52
CA SER A 26 -6.96 2.34 -3.05
C SER A 26 -6.44 3.44 -2.14
N PHE A 27 -5.13 3.53 -1.99
CA PHE A 27 -4.49 4.59 -1.24
C PHE A 27 -3.36 5.23 -2.03
N GLU A 28 -3.09 6.49 -1.70
CA GLU A 28 -1.93 7.23 -2.16
C GLU A 28 -1.28 7.90 -0.95
N ILE A 29 0.05 7.80 -0.85
CA ILE A 29 0.86 8.45 0.18
C ILE A 29 1.88 9.31 -0.55
N ALA A 30 1.86 10.61 -0.27
CA ALA A 30 2.88 11.55 -0.71
C ALA A 30 3.92 11.72 0.40
N VAL A 31 5.17 11.40 0.09
CA VAL A 31 6.32 11.63 0.98
C VAL A 31 7.05 12.85 0.45
N GLU A 32 6.96 13.94 1.20
CA GLU A 32 7.59 15.21 0.88
C GLU A 32 8.97 15.30 1.54
N GLY A 33 9.93 15.85 0.81
CA GLY A 33 11.29 16.05 1.30
C GLY A 33 11.90 17.34 0.75
N VAL A 34 13.21 17.46 0.85
CA VAL A 34 13.99 18.55 0.28
C VAL A 34 14.96 17.96 -0.73
N GLY A 35 14.69 18.17 -2.01
CA GLY A 35 15.52 17.68 -3.10
C GLY A 35 16.86 18.39 -3.21
N GLY A 36 17.83 17.77 -3.91
CA GLY A 36 19.13 18.33 -4.13
C GLY A 36 20.08 17.44 -4.91
N HIS A 37 21.35 17.81 -4.91
CA HIS A 37 22.39 17.06 -5.61
C HIS A 37 22.72 15.78 -4.85
N ALA A 38 22.66 14.61 -5.50
CA ALA A 38 22.85 13.32 -4.85
C ALA A 38 24.24 13.12 -4.19
N ALA A 39 25.25 13.87 -4.63
CA ALA A 39 26.58 13.88 -3.98
C ALA A 39 26.64 14.72 -2.70
N LYS A 40 25.57 15.42 -2.35
CA LYS A 40 25.45 16.26 -1.15
C LYS A 40 24.20 15.91 -0.33
N PRO A 41 24.03 14.66 0.11
CA PRO A 41 22.80 14.22 0.80
C PRO A 41 22.57 14.97 2.11
N GLN A 42 23.61 15.47 2.77
CA GLN A 42 23.52 16.25 4.01
C GLN A 42 22.82 17.61 3.84
N GLU A 43 22.64 18.09 2.59
CA GLU A 43 21.92 19.32 2.28
C GLU A 43 20.44 19.05 1.90
N THR A 44 19.97 17.80 2.04
CA THR A 44 18.66 17.33 1.60
C THR A 44 17.86 16.67 2.73
N VAL A 45 16.56 16.50 2.50
CA VAL A 45 15.71 15.54 3.24
C VAL A 45 15.23 14.52 2.21
N ASP A 46 15.80 13.34 2.23
CA ASP A 46 15.62 12.35 1.17
C ASP A 46 14.27 11.59 1.29
N PRO A 47 13.26 11.90 0.45
CA PRO A 47 11.97 11.23 0.49
C PRO A 47 12.03 9.80 -0.09
N VAL A 48 13.06 9.43 -0.85
CA VAL A 48 13.22 8.07 -1.35
C VAL A 48 13.57 7.13 -0.20
N LEU A 49 14.48 7.55 0.67
CA LEU A 49 14.82 6.81 1.87
C LEU A 49 13.61 6.68 2.80
N ALA A 50 12.93 7.80 3.10
CA ALA A 50 11.74 7.79 3.95
C ALA A 50 10.62 6.89 3.36
N ALA A 51 10.31 7.01 2.07
CA ALA A 51 9.31 6.18 1.39
C ALA A 51 9.66 4.69 1.47
N SER A 52 10.94 4.34 1.40
CA SER A 52 11.40 2.95 1.54
C SER A 52 11.10 2.40 2.94
N HIS A 53 11.31 3.19 3.99
CA HIS A 53 10.92 2.83 5.35
C HIS A 53 9.40 2.69 5.51
N VAL A 54 8.61 3.60 4.92
CA VAL A 54 7.14 3.51 4.92
C VAL A 54 6.68 2.22 4.28
N VAL A 55 7.22 1.83 3.11
CA VAL A 55 6.87 0.57 2.43
C VAL A 55 7.12 -0.64 3.34
N LEU A 56 8.26 -0.68 4.03
CA LEU A 56 8.57 -1.76 4.96
C LEU A 56 7.66 -1.74 6.19
N ALA A 57 7.44 -0.57 6.79
CA ALA A 57 6.61 -0.42 7.98
C ALA A 57 5.15 -0.79 7.72
N LEU A 58 4.60 -0.47 6.54
CA LEU A 58 3.24 -0.83 6.15
C LEU A 58 2.97 -2.34 6.15
N GLN A 59 4.00 -3.19 6.00
CA GLN A 59 3.83 -4.65 6.11
C GLN A 59 3.36 -5.08 7.50
N SER A 60 3.62 -4.26 8.54
CA SER A 60 3.17 -4.51 9.90
C SER A 60 1.66 -4.37 10.07
N VAL A 61 0.98 -3.64 9.19
CA VAL A 61 -0.48 -3.46 9.25
C VAL A 61 -1.18 -4.82 9.18
N VAL A 62 -0.79 -5.68 8.25
CA VAL A 62 -1.36 -7.02 8.15
C VAL A 62 -0.70 -7.96 9.16
N SER A 63 0.64 -8.02 9.19
CA SER A 63 1.35 -9.04 9.97
C SER A 63 1.25 -8.88 11.49
N ARG A 64 0.87 -7.69 12.00
CA ARG A 64 0.86 -7.37 13.44
C ARG A 64 -0.44 -6.75 13.95
N ASN A 65 -1.41 -6.42 13.07
CA ASN A 65 -2.64 -5.77 13.49
C ASN A 65 -3.90 -6.48 13.00
N ALA A 66 -3.85 -7.22 11.90
CA ALA A 66 -4.98 -8.05 11.47
C ALA A 66 -5.07 -9.30 12.35
N ASP A 67 -6.31 -9.74 12.62
CA ASP A 67 -6.54 -11.04 13.24
C ASP A 67 -6.01 -12.14 12.31
N PRO A 68 -5.28 -13.15 12.81
CA PRO A 68 -4.74 -14.24 11.98
C PRO A 68 -5.77 -15.00 11.16
N VAL A 69 -7.04 -15.00 11.56
CA VAL A 69 -8.13 -15.63 10.81
C VAL A 69 -8.86 -14.69 9.86
N SER A 70 -8.55 -13.40 9.91
CA SER A 70 -9.09 -12.39 9.00
C SER A 70 -8.41 -12.43 7.63
N GLN A 71 -9.16 -12.05 6.60
CA GLN A 71 -8.64 -11.92 5.25
C GLN A 71 -8.40 -10.44 4.91
N VAL A 72 -7.20 -9.99 5.21
CA VAL A 72 -6.73 -8.63 4.92
C VAL A 72 -5.52 -8.70 4.00
N VAL A 73 -5.55 -7.92 2.93
CA VAL A 73 -4.40 -7.72 2.04
C VAL A 73 -4.10 -6.24 1.96
N LEU A 74 -2.84 -5.88 2.12
CA LEU A 74 -2.32 -4.54 1.85
C LEU A 74 -1.10 -4.67 0.94
N SER A 75 -1.14 -3.99 -0.21
CA SER A 75 -0.04 -4.03 -1.17
C SER A 75 0.30 -2.61 -1.63
N VAL A 76 1.57 -2.23 -1.52
CA VAL A 76 2.11 -1.08 -2.25
C VAL A 76 2.44 -1.57 -3.66
N THR A 77 1.84 -0.95 -4.67
CA THR A 77 1.92 -1.41 -6.07
C THR A 77 2.72 -0.48 -6.97
N ALA A 78 2.99 0.76 -6.51
CA ALA A 78 3.82 1.70 -7.22
C ALA A 78 4.61 2.59 -6.25
N VAL A 79 5.83 2.91 -6.65
CA VAL A 79 6.73 3.89 -6.02
C VAL A 79 7.20 4.81 -7.14
N GLU A 80 6.78 6.07 -7.10
CA GLU A 80 7.05 7.03 -8.15
C GLU A 80 7.86 8.20 -7.60
N SER A 81 9.04 8.42 -8.16
CA SER A 81 9.88 9.57 -7.87
C SER A 81 9.50 10.77 -8.76
N ALA A 82 9.53 11.97 -8.20
CA ALA A 82 9.35 13.21 -8.95
C ALA A 82 10.53 13.53 -9.89
N SER A 83 11.66 12.82 -9.78
CA SER A 83 12.83 12.97 -10.66
C SER A 83 13.24 11.61 -11.24
N LYS A 84 13.69 11.62 -12.50
CA LYS A 84 14.32 10.47 -13.17
C LYS A 84 15.84 10.65 -13.34
N ALA A 85 16.40 11.77 -12.88
CA ALA A 85 17.83 12.05 -12.99
C ALA A 85 18.61 11.24 -11.94
N PHE A 86 19.69 10.57 -12.37
CA PHE A 86 20.50 9.70 -11.49
C PHE A 86 21.28 10.46 -10.41
N ASN A 87 21.53 11.76 -10.62
CA ASN A 87 22.31 12.61 -9.72
C ASN A 87 21.46 13.60 -8.92
N VAL A 88 20.16 13.39 -8.83
CA VAL A 88 19.22 14.26 -8.13
C VAL A 88 18.42 13.48 -7.11
N ILE A 89 18.46 13.91 -5.85
CA ILE A 89 17.49 13.50 -4.82
C ILE A 89 16.20 14.28 -5.09
N PRO A 90 15.05 13.62 -5.30
CA PRO A 90 13.80 14.31 -5.63
C PRO A 90 13.23 15.03 -4.42
N PRO A 91 12.36 16.04 -4.62
CA PRO A 91 11.65 16.68 -3.50
C PRO A 91 10.44 15.88 -3.01
N ARG A 92 10.01 14.85 -3.77
CA ARG A 92 8.80 14.08 -3.47
C ARG A 92 8.87 12.67 -4.04
N VAL A 93 8.29 11.73 -3.30
CA VAL A 93 7.97 10.36 -3.74
C VAL A 93 6.50 10.09 -3.48
N THR A 94 5.83 9.44 -4.43
CA THR A 94 4.44 9.01 -4.30
C THR A 94 4.38 7.49 -4.25
N LEU A 95 3.76 6.96 -3.19
CA LEU A 95 3.44 5.54 -3.05
C LEU A 95 1.97 5.34 -3.40
N ARG A 96 1.65 4.31 -4.18
CA ARG A 96 0.27 3.89 -4.41
C ARG A 96 0.09 2.42 -4.06
N GLY A 97 -1.14 2.09 -3.64
CA GLY A 97 -1.44 0.72 -3.28
C GLY A 97 -2.92 0.42 -3.17
N THR A 98 -3.19 -0.80 -2.77
CA THR A 98 -4.55 -1.29 -2.58
C THR A 98 -4.69 -2.05 -1.27
N VAL A 99 -5.89 -1.98 -0.68
CA VAL A 99 -6.32 -2.78 0.46
C VAL A 99 -7.51 -3.63 0.04
N ARG A 100 -7.52 -4.89 0.49
CA ARG A 100 -8.61 -5.83 0.29
C ARG A 100 -9.04 -6.39 1.62
N THR A 101 -10.33 -6.35 1.91
CA THR A 101 -10.90 -6.89 3.15
C THR A 101 -12.25 -7.51 2.88
N LEU A 102 -12.62 -8.50 3.68
CA LEU A 102 -13.97 -9.08 3.63
C LEU A 102 -14.90 -8.43 4.67
N ASP A 103 -14.34 -7.97 5.77
CA ASP A 103 -15.07 -7.44 6.91
C ASP A 103 -14.92 -5.93 7.04
N ALA A 104 -15.96 -5.24 7.47
CA ALA A 104 -15.94 -3.79 7.67
C ALA A 104 -14.99 -3.39 8.81
N GLU A 105 -14.94 -4.18 9.89
CA GLU A 105 -14.03 -3.94 11.02
C GLU A 105 -12.56 -4.03 10.60
N ASP A 106 -12.22 -5.02 9.76
CA ASP A 106 -10.89 -5.16 9.19
C ASP A 106 -10.54 -4.00 8.26
N ARG A 107 -11.52 -3.51 7.48
CA ARG A 107 -11.36 -2.35 6.61
C ARG A 107 -11.02 -1.09 7.41
N ASP A 108 -11.80 -0.83 8.46
CA ASP A 108 -11.60 0.31 9.36
C ASP A 108 -10.26 0.21 10.10
N MET A 109 -9.89 -0.98 10.54
CA MET A 109 -8.58 -1.26 11.16
C MET A 109 -7.45 -0.97 10.18
N ALA A 110 -7.53 -1.49 8.96
CA ALA A 110 -6.51 -1.32 7.94
C ALA A 110 -6.31 0.17 7.58
N GLU A 111 -7.39 0.94 7.42
CA GLU A 111 -7.33 2.38 7.16
C GLU A 111 -6.63 3.14 8.29
N ARG A 112 -7.11 2.94 9.54
CA ARG A 112 -6.51 3.61 10.71
C ARG A 112 -5.03 3.28 10.87
N ARG A 113 -4.65 1.99 10.71
CA ARG A 113 -3.26 1.57 10.89
C ARG A 113 -2.36 2.01 9.77
N LEU A 114 -2.82 1.96 8.52
CA LEU A 114 -2.09 2.48 7.37
C LEU A 114 -1.72 3.95 7.59
N LYS A 115 -2.71 4.77 7.95
CA LYS A 115 -2.52 6.21 8.22
C LYS A 115 -1.53 6.42 9.38
N ALA A 116 -1.75 5.76 10.50
CA ALA A 116 -0.90 5.91 11.68
C ALA A 116 0.57 5.49 11.42
N VAL A 117 0.78 4.40 10.66
CA VAL A 117 2.13 3.93 10.29
C VAL A 117 2.80 4.92 9.33
N ALA A 118 2.07 5.40 8.31
CA ALA A 118 2.63 6.35 7.35
C ALA A 118 3.01 7.70 7.99
N GLU A 119 2.23 8.17 8.99
CA GLU A 119 2.49 9.43 9.69
C GLU A 119 3.59 9.32 10.75
N ALA A 120 3.88 8.12 11.25
CA ALA A 120 4.86 7.88 12.31
C ALA A 120 6.25 7.45 11.80
N THR A 121 6.37 7.17 10.50
CA THR A 121 7.61 6.75 9.85
C THR A 121 8.33 7.91 9.21
#